data_ba19ccda0e8d27ca2d7fbdbaa09e2417
#
_entry.id   ba19ccda0e8d27ca2d7fbdbaa09e2417
#
_cell.length_a   1.000
_cell.length_b   1.000
_cell.length_c   1.000
_cell.angle_alpha   90.00
_cell.angle_beta   90.00
_cell.angle_gamma   90.00
#
_symmetry.space_group_name_H-M   'P 1'
#
loop_
_entity.id
_entity.type
_entity.pdbx_description
1 polymer ?
#
loop_
_entity_poly.entity_id
_entity_poly.type
_entity_poly.pdbx_seq_one_letter_code
_entity_poly.pdbx_strand_id
1 'polypeptide(L)'
;MKIYVVSGLGADFKVLEKLKFPEQHEVVFIDWMIPEIDESFADYVGRMSEKIDSSEPFYLLGYSFGGIMVQELNALKPAEKVVIMGSIKSDKEKSRLIKMGEVTKIPKYLPIGFFNDQTSVFYTRLRKFFDPKNPKIIEYFQVRDPYYLKWSVERISEWKFEENPDVIQILGDRDIVFPIKNSKPDYIIKGGTHLFPATKYKEVSLLLNKIFN
;
A
#
# COMPACT_ATOMS: atom_id res chain seq x y z
N MET A 1 16.62 -14.56 5.57
CA MET A 1 16.61 -13.24 4.89
C MET A 1 15.59 -12.35 5.57
N LYS A 2 15.73 -11.03 5.46
CA LYS A 2 14.73 -10.08 5.94
C LYS A 2 13.62 -9.88 4.92
N ILE A 3 12.37 -9.73 5.39
CA ILE A 3 11.22 -9.27 4.60
C ILE A 3 10.84 -7.90 5.12
N TYR A 4 11.14 -6.85 4.39
CA TYR A 4 10.70 -5.49 4.73
C TYR A 4 9.28 -5.27 4.27
N VAL A 5 8.42 -4.83 5.18
CA VAL A 5 6.97 -4.71 4.95
C VAL A 5 6.53 -3.27 5.12
N VAL A 6 5.86 -2.74 4.09
CA VAL A 6 5.24 -1.40 4.14
C VAL A 6 3.72 -1.56 4.05
N SER A 7 3.00 -1.01 5.03
CA SER A 7 1.54 -1.07 5.13
C SER A 7 0.84 -0.07 4.18
N GLY A 8 -0.50 -0.05 4.23
CA GLY A 8 -1.30 0.90 3.44
C GLY A 8 -1.27 2.34 3.97
N LEU A 9 -1.88 3.25 3.21
CA LEU A 9 -2.02 4.66 3.57
C LEU A 9 -2.60 4.82 4.97
N GLY A 10 -1.90 5.53 5.84
CA GLY A 10 -2.32 5.79 7.21
C GLY A 10 -2.36 4.56 8.13
N ALA A 11 -2.10 3.37 7.61
CA ALA A 11 -2.11 2.14 8.39
C ALA A 11 -0.72 1.82 8.96
N ASP A 12 -0.73 1.25 10.16
CA ASP A 12 0.43 0.60 10.75
C ASP A 12 0.45 -0.92 10.45
N PHE A 13 1.27 -1.66 11.18
CA PHE A 13 1.37 -3.12 11.03
C PHE A 13 0.06 -3.87 11.38
N LYS A 14 -0.85 -3.29 12.16
CA LYS A 14 -2.08 -3.97 12.63
C LYS A 14 -2.96 -4.51 11.52
N VAL A 15 -3.00 -3.86 10.38
CA VAL A 15 -3.76 -4.36 9.21
C VAL A 15 -3.20 -5.68 8.69
N LEU A 16 -1.93 -5.97 8.96
CA LEU A 16 -1.20 -7.16 8.52
C LEU A 16 -0.82 -8.10 9.68
N GLU A 17 -1.16 -7.76 10.94
CA GLU A 17 -0.72 -8.48 12.16
C GLU A 17 -1.05 -9.98 12.18
N LYS A 18 -2.14 -10.38 11.47
CA LYS A 18 -2.59 -11.77 11.42
C LYS A 18 -1.88 -12.59 10.35
N LEU A 19 -1.10 -11.95 9.47
CA LEU A 19 -0.36 -12.66 8.45
C LEU A 19 0.79 -13.47 9.08
N LYS A 20 0.94 -14.69 8.60
CA LYS A 20 2.04 -15.56 8.97
C LYS A 20 3.01 -15.68 7.81
N PHE A 21 4.26 -15.46 8.08
CA PHE A 21 5.38 -15.58 7.16
C PHE A 21 6.18 -16.85 7.44
N PRO A 22 7.01 -17.33 6.49
CA PRO A 22 7.91 -18.44 6.76
C PRO A 22 8.86 -18.13 7.92
N GLU A 23 9.02 -19.08 8.86
CA GLU A 23 9.78 -18.89 10.10
C GLU A 23 11.27 -18.61 9.87
N GLN A 24 11.82 -19.01 8.72
CA GLN A 24 13.21 -18.75 8.37
C GLN A 24 13.50 -17.29 7.99
N HIS A 25 12.48 -16.44 7.90
CA HIS A 25 12.62 -15.03 7.54
C HIS A 25 12.29 -14.12 8.74
N GLU A 26 13.10 -13.08 8.90
CA GLU A 26 12.81 -11.97 9.82
C GLU A 26 11.88 -10.96 9.12
N VAL A 27 10.77 -10.64 9.76
CA VAL A 27 9.81 -9.64 9.23
C VAL A 27 10.06 -8.30 9.88
N VAL A 28 10.39 -7.30 9.08
CA VAL A 28 10.70 -5.94 9.53
C VAL A 28 9.66 -4.97 8.96
N PHE A 29 8.80 -4.42 9.82
CA PHE A 29 7.83 -3.40 9.40
C PHE A 29 8.52 -2.03 9.31
N ILE A 30 8.31 -1.34 8.19
CA ILE A 30 8.77 0.03 7.98
C ILE A 30 7.58 0.95 8.20
N ASP A 31 7.63 1.71 9.30
CA ASP A 31 6.60 2.67 9.63
C ASP A 31 6.67 3.90 8.73
N TRP A 32 5.48 4.46 8.41
CA TRP A 32 5.35 5.72 7.70
C TRP A 32 5.97 6.87 8.49
N MET A 33 6.59 7.77 7.79
CA MET A 33 7.09 9.04 8.32
C MET A 33 6.13 10.18 7.91
N ILE A 34 6.13 11.25 8.67
CA ILE A 34 5.47 12.48 8.22
C ILE A 34 6.38 13.12 7.15
N PRO A 35 5.84 13.46 5.96
CA PRO A 35 6.61 14.15 4.95
C PRO A 35 7.08 15.52 5.44
N GLU A 36 8.24 15.95 5.00
CA GLU A 36 8.69 17.32 5.20
C GLU A 36 7.87 18.28 4.33
N ILE A 37 7.90 19.58 4.67
CA ILE A 37 7.18 20.58 3.89
C ILE A 37 7.74 20.59 2.47
N ASP A 38 6.84 20.50 1.48
CA ASP A 38 7.17 20.48 0.05
C ASP A 38 8.09 19.31 -0.38
N GLU A 39 8.19 18.25 0.43
CA GLU A 39 9.00 17.09 0.11
C GLU A 39 8.50 16.39 -1.16
N SER A 40 9.44 16.15 -2.09
CA SER A 40 9.13 15.35 -3.27
C SER A 40 8.91 13.88 -2.92
N PHE A 41 8.24 13.15 -3.80
CA PHE A 41 8.07 11.70 -3.57
C PHE A 41 9.41 10.98 -3.59
N ALA A 42 10.33 11.38 -4.47
CA ALA A 42 11.65 10.78 -4.58
C ALA A 42 12.49 10.98 -3.30
N ASP A 43 12.47 12.20 -2.71
CA ASP A 43 13.19 12.47 -1.46
C ASP A 43 12.61 11.66 -0.29
N TYR A 44 11.27 11.59 -0.20
CA TYR A 44 10.59 10.76 0.79
C TYR A 44 10.96 9.28 0.66
N VAL A 45 10.97 8.73 -0.57
CA VAL A 45 11.41 7.36 -0.85
C VAL A 45 12.87 7.17 -0.43
N GLY A 46 13.73 8.17 -0.71
CA GLY A 46 15.13 8.18 -0.26
C GLY A 46 15.25 7.99 1.26
N ARG A 47 14.55 8.82 2.05
CA ARG A 47 14.52 8.68 3.52
C ARG A 47 13.95 7.34 4.00
N MET A 48 12.87 6.85 3.34
CA MET A 48 12.31 5.53 3.65
C MET A 48 13.32 4.41 3.38
N SER A 49 14.13 4.55 2.33
CA SER A 49 15.13 3.56 1.94
C SER A 49 16.25 3.39 2.97
N GLU A 50 16.53 4.42 3.78
CA GLU A 50 17.55 4.34 4.85
C GLU A 50 17.21 3.30 5.93
N LYS A 51 15.93 2.95 6.05
CA LYS A 51 15.46 1.90 6.97
C LYS A 51 15.71 0.48 6.47
N ILE A 52 16.17 0.32 5.23
CA ILE A 52 16.48 -0.96 4.61
C ILE A 52 17.98 -1.19 4.66
N ASP A 53 18.39 -2.20 5.40
CA ASP A 53 19.73 -2.75 5.34
C ASP A 53 19.87 -3.63 4.09
N SER A 54 20.59 -3.13 3.09
CA SER A 54 20.84 -3.82 1.83
C SER A 54 22.22 -4.49 1.77
N SER A 55 22.89 -4.66 2.91
CA SER A 55 24.18 -5.39 2.98
C SER A 55 24.04 -6.89 2.69
N GLU A 56 22.84 -7.43 2.90
CA GLU A 56 22.46 -8.80 2.57
C GLU A 56 21.20 -8.83 1.69
N PRO A 57 21.00 -9.91 0.92
CA PRO A 57 19.77 -10.09 0.15
C PRO A 57 18.51 -10.00 1.01
N PHE A 58 17.47 -9.36 0.50
CA PHE A 58 16.21 -9.13 1.21
C PHE A 58 15.00 -9.19 0.27
N TYR A 59 13.82 -9.26 0.85
CA TYR A 59 12.54 -9.19 0.15
C TYR A 59 11.76 -7.93 0.53
N LEU A 60 10.90 -7.48 -0.38
CA LEU A 60 9.97 -6.37 -0.17
C LEU A 60 8.53 -6.85 -0.26
N LEU A 61 7.70 -6.44 0.68
CA LEU A 61 6.25 -6.65 0.67
C LEU A 61 5.54 -5.33 0.90
N GLY A 62 4.66 -4.94 -0.01
CA GLY A 62 3.86 -3.73 0.14
C GLY A 62 2.36 -3.99 0.06
N TYR A 63 1.59 -3.35 0.94
CA TYR A 63 0.14 -3.37 0.90
C TYR A 63 -0.43 -2.01 0.50
N SER A 64 -1.33 -1.96 -0.47
CA SER A 64 -2.01 -0.73 -0.92
C SER A 64 -0.99 0.35 -1.31
N PHE A 65 -0.97 1.52 -0.68
CA PHE A 65 0.05 2.55 -0.92
C PHE A 65 1.47 2.03 -0.64
N GLY A 66 1.62 1.14 0.34
CA GLY A 66 2.90 0.44 0.57
C GLY A 66 3.37 -0.36 -0.64
N GLY A 67 2.46 -0.88 -1.48
CA GLY A 67 2.82 -1.57 -2.72
C GLY A 67 3.40 -0.62 -3.78
N ILE A 68 2.96 0.63 -3.82
CA ILE A 68 3.59 1.70 -4.61
C ILE A 68 4.97 1.99 -4.03
N MET A 69 5.05 2.18 -2.71
CA MET A 69 6.29 2.50 -2.01
C MET A 69 7.39 1.45 -2.20
N VAL A 70 7.08 0.15 -2.07
CA VAL A 70 8.11 -0.88 -2.20
C VAL A 70 8.65 -1.02 -3.62
N GLN A 71 7.89 -0.64 -4.64
CA GLN A 71 8.39 -0.59 -6.02
C GLN A 71 9.40 0.55 -6.22
N GLU A 72 9.12 1.72 -5.64
CA GLU A 72 10.07 2.84 -5.63
C GLU A 72 11.33 2.50 -4.81
N LEU A 73 11.15 1.87 -3.64
CA LEU A 73 12.27 1.39 -2.83
C LEU A 73 13.12 0.37 -3.57
N ASN A 74 12.50 -0.55 -4.32
CA ASN A 74 13.18 -1.53 -5.15
C ASN A 74 14.00 -0.88 -6.28
N ALA A 75 13.55 0.23 -6.82
CA ALA A 75 14.32 0.98 -7.82
C ALA A 75 15.62 1.59 -7.25
N LEU A 76 15.62 1.95 -5.95
CA LEU A 76 16.81 2.46 -5.25
C LEU A 76 17.68 1.35 -4.67
N LYS A 77 17.05 0.32 -4.08
CA LYS A 77 17.71 -0.83 -3.43
C LYS A 77 17.07 -2.10 -3.95
N PRO A 78 17.64 -2.73 -4.98
CA PRO A 78 17.07 -3.93 -5.59
C PRO A 78 16.93 -5.08 -4.60
N ALA A 79 15.71 -5.60 -4.48
CA ALA A 79 15.37 -6.76 -3.66
C ALA A 79 15.37 -8.03 -4.51
N GLU A 80 15.62 -9.18 -3.90
CA GLU A 80 15.50 -10.49 -4.55
C GLU A 80 14.07 -10.80 -5.00
N LYS A 81 13.09 -10.24 -4.29
CA LYS A 81 11.67 -10.45 -4.59
C LYS A 81 10.83 -9.27 -4.09
N VAL A 82 9.91 -8.81 -4.92
CA VAL A 82 8.94 -7.77 -4.58
C VAL A 82 7.54 -8.33 -4.70
N VAL A 83 6.77 -8.23 -3.61
CA VAL A 83 5.36 -8.65 -3.56
C VAL A 83 4.49 -7.46 -3.22
N ILE A 84 3.42 -7.27 -3.99
CA ILE A 84 2.43 -6.22 -3.71
C ILE A 84 1.04 -6.83 -3.50
N MET A 85 0.35 -6.36 -2.48
CA MET A 85 -1.00 -6.80 -2.11
C MET A 85 -1.98 -5.63 -2.19
N GLY A 86 -3.12 -5.81 -2.89
CA GLY A 86 -4.11 -4.73 -3.03
C GLY A 86 -3.49 -3.43 -3.55
N SER A 87 -2.60 -3.54 -4.53
CA SER A 87 -1.85 -2.42 -5.11
C SER A 87 -1.66 -2.61 -6.62
N ILE A 88 -1.04 -1.65 -7.26
CA ILE A 88 -0.86 -1.56 -8.72
C ILE A 88 0.61 -1.61 -9.12
N LYS A 89 0.91 -2.23 -10.28
CA LYS A 89 2.26 -2.29 -10.86
C LYS A 89 2.64 -1.00 -11.62
N SER A 90 1.63 -0.28 -12.13
CA SER A 90 1.82 0.96 -12.88
C SER A 90 0.59 1.85 -12.84
N ASP A 91 0.72 3.10 -13.32
CA ASP A 91 -0.38 4.05 -13.45
C ASP A 91 -1.50 3.57 -14.40
N LYS A 92 -1.19 2.65 -15.32
CA LYS A 92 -2.18 2.06 -16.24
C LYS A 92 -3.26 1.28 -15.50
N GLU A 93 -2.94 0.71 -14.34
CA GLU A 93 -3.83 -0.09 -13.51
C GLU A 93 -4.72 0.74 -12.57
N LYS A 94 -4.48 2.04 -12.45
CA LYS A 94 -5.28 2.94 -11.60
C LYS A 94 -6.78 2.81 -11.87
N SER A 95 -7.59 2.83 -10.82
CA SER A 95 -9.05 2.91 -10.95
C SER A 95 -9.48 4.23 -11.58
N ARG A 96 -10.71 4.25 -12.11
CA ARG A 96 -11.29 5.48 -12.71
C ARG A 96 -11.28 6.65 -11.72
N LEU A 97 -11.52 6.39 -10.45
CA LEU A 97 -11.53 7.41 -9.41
C LEU A 97 -10.14 8.04 -9.23
N ILE A 98 -9.09 7.23 -9.16
CA ILE A 98 -7.72 7.70 -9.02
C ILE A 98 -7.28 8.47 -10.27
N LYS A 99 -7.59 7.95 -11.47
CA LYS A 99 -7.33 8.65 -12.75
C LYS A 99 -8.06 10.00 -12.83
N MET A 100 -9.29 10.07 -12.32
CA MET A 100 -10.01 11.34 -12.25
C MET A 100 -9.32 12.32 -11.31
N GLY A 101 -8.84 11.86 -10.16
CA GLY A 101 -8.03 12.68 -9.24
C GLY A 101 -6.75 13.20 -9.90
N GLU A 102 -6.07 12.37 -10.68
CA GLU A 102 -4.87 12.76 -11.45
C GLU A 102 -5.18 13.87 -12.47
N VAL A 103 -6.25 13.70 -13.27
CA VAL A 103 -6.62 14.66 -14.32
C VAL A 103 -7.14 15.97 -13.75
N THR A 104 -8.00 15.90 -12.73
CA THR A 104 -8.65 17.09 -12.15
C THR A 104 -7.79 17.82 -11.14
N LYS A 105 -6.73 17.17 -10.65
CA LYS A 105 -5.90 17.68 -9.54
C LYS A 105 -6.68 17.99 -8.26
N ILE A 106 -7.91 17.48 -8.14
CA ILE A 106 -8.75 17.72 -6.96
C ILE A 106 -8.03 17.43 -5.63
N PRO A 107 -7.27 16.32 -5.47
CA PRO A 107 -6.56 16.07 -4.21
C PRO A 107 -5.68 17.23 -3.76
N LYS A 108 -5.00 17.90 -4.68
CA LYS A 108 -4.13 19.05 -4.40
C LYS A 108 -4.90 20.26 -3.83
N TYR A 109 -6.13 20.48 -4.30
CA TYR A 109 -6.95 21.64 -3.89
C TYR A 109 -7.85 21.36 -2.69
N LEU A 110 -7.94 20.11 -2.23
CA LEU A 110 -8.68 19.81 -1.00
C LEU A 110 -8.02 20.50 0.19
N PRO A 111 -8.79 21.21 1.03
CA PRO A 111 -8.24 21.84 2.23
C PRO A 111 -7.75 20.75 3.19
N ILE A 112 -6.65 21.04 3.91
CA ILE A 112 -6.06 20.11 4.87
C ILE A 112 -7.07 19.62 5.94
N GLY A 113 -8.00 20.50 6.33
CA GLY A 113 -9.08 20.15 7.25
C GLY A 113 -10.02 19.05 6.78
N PHE A 114 -10.06 18.73 5.48
CA PHE A 114 -10.80 17.59 4.95
C PHE A 114 -10.25 16.24 5.45
N PHE A 115 -8.96 16.22 5.74
CA PHE A 115 -8.24 15.05 6.22
C PHE A 115 -8.17 14.96 7.76
N ASN A 116 -8.78 15.90 8.47
CA ASN A 116 -8.79 15.95 9.93
C ASN A 116 -9.75 14.89 10.50
N ASP A 117 -9.34 14.24 11.58
CA ASP A 117 -10.14 13.26 12.35
C ASP A 117 -11.50 13.81 12.81
N GLN A 118 -11.58 15.10 13.13
CA GLN A 118 -12.78 15.74 13.65
C GLN A 118 -13.93 15.84 12.62
N THR A 119 -13.63 15.83 11.33
CA THR A 119 -14.64 15.92 10.28
C THR A 119 -15.25 14.58 9.88
N SER A 120 -14.62 13.47 10.26
CA SER A 120 -15.01 12.07 9.95
C SER A 120 -15.36 11.77 8.48
N VAL A 121 -15.38 12.78 7.62
CA VAL A 121 -15.79 12.66 6.20
C VAL A 121 -14.79 11.78 5.43
N PHE A 122 -13.49 12.02 5.62
CA PHE A 122 -12.44 11.25 4.97
C PHE A 122 -12.53 9.77 5.36
N TYR A 123 -12.56 9.48 6.67
CA TYR A 123 -12.62 8.11 7.19
C TYR A 123 -13.94 7.40 6.86
N THR A 124 -15.06 8.12 6.88
CA THR A 124 -16.35 7.55 6.47
C THR A 124 -16.36 7.15 5.01
N ARG A 125 -15.74 7.95 4.14
CA ARG A 125 -15.60 7.62 2.72
C ARG A 125 -14.59 6.48 2.50
N LEU A 126 -13.44 6.51 3.15
CA LEU A 126 -12.46 5.41 3.11
C LEU A 126 -13.12 4.08 3.50
N ARG A 127 -13.91 4.04 4.57
CA ARG A 127 -14.64 2.83 4.98
C ARG A 127 -15.50 2.27 3.86
N LYS A 128 -16.21 3.12 3.12
CA LYS A 128 -17.04 2.67 1.98
C LYS A 128 -16.22 2.10 0.83
N PHE A 129 -14.99 2.59 0.65
CA PHE A 129 -14.11 2.11 -0.42
C PHE A 129 -13.36 0.84 -0.03
N PHE A 130 -12.89 0.72 1.21
CA PHE A 130 -12.05 -0.40 1.61
C PHE A 130 -12.85 -1.66 1.96
N ASP A 131 -13.83 -1.53 2.85
CA ASP A 131 -14.77 -2.61 3.20
C ASP A 131 -16.01 -2.04 3.89
N PRO A 132 -17.13 -1.85 3.16
CA PRO A 132 -18.35 -1.25 3.74
C PRO A 132 -18.93 -2.05 4.91
N LYS A 133 -18.60 -3.35 5.01
CA LYS A 133 -19.13 -4.26 6.02
C LYS A 133 -18.27 -4.36 7.28
N ASN A 134 -17.03 -3.83 7.25
CA ASN A 134 -16.13 -3.93 8.39
C ASN A 134 -16.10 -2.62 9.19
N PRO A 135 -16.71 -2.58 10.40
CA PRO A 135 -16.73 -1.36 11.23
C PRO A 135 -15.34 -1.04 11.82
N LYS A 136 -14.43 -2.02 11.88
CA LYS A 136 -13.12 -1.89 12.52
C LYS A 136 -12.06 -1.26 11.64
N ILE A 137 -12.38 -0.91 10.40
CA ILE A 137 -11.41 -0.36 9.46
C ILE A 137 -10.67 0.87 10.02
N ILE A 138 -11.35 1.69 10.82
CA ILE A 138 -10.78 2.89 11.43
C ILE A 138 -9.66 2.54 12.43
N GLU A 139 -9.72 1.37 13.06
CA GLU A 139 -8.70 0.89 14.00
C GLU A 139 -7.35 0.64 13.34
N TYR A 140 -7.34 0.40 12.02
CA TYR A 140 -6.12 0.19 11.24
C TYR A 140 -5.43 1.50 10.83
N PHE A 141 -6.13 2.66 10.90
CA PHE A 141 -5.58 3.96 10.59
C PHE A 141 -4.95 4.58 11.84
N GLN A 142 -3.65 4.41 12.00
CA GLN A 142 -2.90 4.93 13.15
C GLN A 142 -2.13 6.21 12.80
N VAL A 143 -1.65 6.34 11.56
CA VAL A 143 -0.98 7.56 11.08
C VAL A 143 -2.03 8.50 10.50
N ARG A 144 -2.51 9.42 11.34
CA ARG A 144 -3.67 10.28 11.06
C ARG A 144 -3.29 11.75 10.85
N ASP A 145 -2.01 12.04 10.69
CA ASP A 145 -1.57 13.39 10.40
C ASP A 145 -2.23 13.90 9.10
N PRO A 146 -2.95 15.04 9.13
CA PRO A 146 -3.69 15.54 7.98
C PRO A 146 -2.80 15.91 6.79
N TYR A 147 -1.59 16.38 7.06
CA TYR A 147 -0.62 16.71 6.01
C TYR A 147 -0.12 15.45 5.32
N TYR A 148 0.28 14.43 6.09
CA TYR A 148 0.66 13.14 5.56
C TYR A 148 -0.46 12.51 4.70
N LEU A 149 -1.70 12.52 5.19
CA LEU A 149 -2.83 11.91 4.48
C LEU A 149 -3.11 12.64 3.16
N LYS A 150 -3.11 13.97 3.17
CA LYS A 150 -3.24 14.78 1.96
C LYS A 150 -2.13 14.49 0.98
N TRP A 151 -0.89 14.60 1.42
CA TRP A 151 0.30 14.34 0.63
C TRP A 151 0.26 12.94 -0.01
N SER A 152 -0.07 11.91 0.77
CA SER A 152 -0.14 10.53 0.28
C SER A 152 -1.21 10.35 -0.80
N VAL A 153 -2.40 10.96 -0.64
CA VAL A 153 -3.46 10.90 -1.66
C VAL A 153 -3.03 11.59 -2.95
N GLU A 154 -2.32 12.71 -2.85
CA GLU A 154 -1.72 13.38 -4.01
C GLU A 154 -0.70 12.48 -4.70
N ARG A 155 0.24 11.89 -3.93
CA ARG A 155 1.27 10.98 -4.48
C ARG A 155 0.64 9.77 -5.16
N ILE A 156 -0.34 9.10 -4.56
CA ILE A 156 -1.06 7.98 -5.20
C ILE A 156 -1.70 8.41 -6.52
N SER A 157 -2.33 9.59 -6.55
CA SER A 157 -3.02 10.07 -7.75
C SER A 157 -2.04 10.43 -8.87
N GLU A 158 -0.90 11.02 -8.54
CA GLU A 158 0.10 11.50 -9.51
C GLU A 158 1.14 10.43 -9.89
N TRP A 159 1.23 9.33 -9.13
CA TRP A 159 2.25 8.30 -9.33
C TRP A 159 2.23 7.75 -10.75
N LYS A 160 3.41 7.69 -11.35
CA LYS A 160 3.68 7.08 -12.65
C LYS A 160 4.88 6.18 -12.52
N PHE A 161 4.73 4.97 -12.99
CA PHE A 161 5.78 3.97 -12.90
C PHE A 161 5.77 3.06 -14.10
N GLU A 162 6.93 2.68 -14.59
CA GLU A 162 7.06 1.66 -15.61
C GLU A 162 6.87 0.29 -14.97
N GLU A 163 5.99 -0.52 -15.56
CA GLU A 163 5.65 -1.83 -15.01
C GLU A 163 6.89 -2.75 -14.97
N ASN A 164 7.22 -3.24 -13.78
CA ASN A 164 8.22 -4.28 -13.62
C ASN A 164 7.50 -5.66 -13.62
N PRO A 165 7.77 -6.53 -14.61
CA PRO A 165 7.12 -7.84 -14.70
C PRO A 165 7.49 -8.79 -13.55
N ASP A 166 8.63 -8.57 -12.90
CA ASP A 166 9.11 -9.43 -11.80
C ASP A 166 8.39 -9.16 -10.47
N VAL A 167 7.60 -8.09 -10.40
CA VAL A 167 6.78 -7.78 -9.23
C VAL A 167 5.60 -8.75 -9.16
N ILE A 168 5.48 -9.48 -8.06
CA ILE A 168 4.37 -10.41 -7.81
C ILE A 168 3.18 -9.62 -7.25
N GLN A 169 2.05 -9.65 -7.96
CA GLN A 169 0.85 -8.91 -7.58
C GLN A 169 -0.25 -9.85 -7.08
N ILE A 170 -0.81 -9.52 -5.90
CA ILE A 170 -1.94 -10.21 -5.28
C ILE A 170 -3.10 -9.24 -5.17
N LEU A 171 -4.26 -9.54 -5.78
CA LEU A 171 -5.45 -8.70 -5.72
C LEU A 171 -6.67 -9.47 -5.22
N GLY A 172 -7.59 -8.76 -4.56
CA GLY A 172 -8.92 -9.26 -4.25
C GLY A 172 -9.87 -9.04 -5.44
N ASP A 173 -10.72 -10.04 -5.76
CA ASP A 173 -11.67 -9.93 -6.88
C ASP A 173 -12.83 -8.93 -6.63
N ARG A 174 -12.98 -8.47 -5.37
CA ARG A 174 -13.95 -7.45 -4.94
C ARG A 174 -13.27 -6.14 -4.51
N ASP A 175 -11.99 -5.98 -4.81
CA ASP A 175 -11.29 -4.72 -4.56
C ASP A 175 -11.81 -3.64 -5.51
N ILE A 176 -12.37 -2.56 -4.95
CA ILE A 176 -12.86 -1.41 -5.72
C ILE A 176 -11.86 -0.28 -5.80
N VAL A 177 -10.82 -0.29 -4.94
CA VAL A 177 -9.72 0.68 -4.96
C VAL A 177 -8.80 0.38 -6.14
N PHE A 178 -8.36 -0.88 -6.26
CA PHE A 178 -7.56 -1.39 -7.36
C PHE A 178 -8.25 -2.60 -8.01
N PRO A 179 -9.22 -2.34 -8.91
CA PRO A 179 -10.05 -3.40 -9.49
C PRO A 179 -9.24 -4.33 -10.40
N ILE A 180 -9.39 -5.64 -10.24
CA ILE A 180 -8.68 -6.66 -11.02
C ILE A 180 -8.87 -6.52 -12.54
N LYS A 181 -9.98 -5.91 -12.99
CA LYS A 181 -10.24 -5.69 -14.41
C LYS A 181 -9.24 -4.74 -15.10
N ASN A 182 -8.48 -3.98 -14.31
CA ASN A 182 -7.46 -3.06 -14.81
C ASN A 182 -6.06 -3.69 -14.79
N SER A 183 -5.91 -4.88 -14.20
CA SER A 183 -4.63 -5.53 -13.92
C SER A 183 -4.63 -6.98 -14.40
N LYS A 184 -3.45 -7.58 -14.44
CA LYS A 184 -3.27 -9.03 -14.64
C LYS A 184 -2.47 -9.58 -13.45
N PRO A 185 -3.12 -9.71 -12.27
CA PRO A 185 -2.41 -10.14 -11.06
C PRO A 185 -1.95 -11.60 -11.17
N ASP A 186 -0.84 -11.90 -10.51
CA ASP A 186 -0.31 -13.27 -10.41
C ASP A 186 -1.22 -14.16 -9.55
N TYR A 187 -1.87 -13.55 -8.54
CA TYR A 187 -2.79 -14.26 -7.65
C TYR A 187 -4.05 -13.44 -7.36
N ILE A 188 -5.17 -14.14 -7.28
CA ILE A 188 -6.48 -13.55 -6.98
C ILE A 188 -7.05 -14.18 -5.71
N ILE A 189 -7.38 -13.34 -4.72
CA ILE A 189 -8.07 -13.74 -3.49
C ILE A 189 -9.58 -13.64 -3.71
N LYS A 190 -10.27 -14.79 -3.77
CA LYS A 190 -11.71 -14.86 -4.00
C LYS A 190 -12.51 -14.23 -2.86
N GLY A 191 -13.46 -13.36 -3.22
CA GLY A 191 -14.26 -12.59 -2.25
C GLY A 191 -13.46 -11.55 -1.48
N GLY A 192 -12.19 -11.30 -1.87
CA GLY A 192 -11.31 -10.32 -1.23
C GLY A 192 -11.71 -8.89 -1.61
N THR A 193 -12.07 -8.08 -0.62
CA THR A 193 -12.16 -6.63 -0.73
C THR A 193 -10.76 -6.02 -0.62
N HIS A 194 -10.63 -4.70 -0.63
CA HIS A 194 -9.32 -4.06 -0.42
C HIS A 194 -8.64 -4.51 0.89
N LEU A 195 -9.43 -4.83 1.92
CA LEU A 195 -8.94 -5.34 3.23
C LEU A 195 -8.68 -6.85 3.26
N PHE A 196 -8.51 -7.51 2.12
CA PHE A 196 -8.30 -8.96 2.12
C PHE A 196 -7.09 -9.43 2.95
N PRO A 197 -5.99 -8.68 3.12
CA PRO A 197 -4.91 -9.14 3.99
C PRO A 197 -5.37 -9.34 5.44
N ALA A 198 -6.28 -8.50 5.94
CA ALA A 198 -6.84 -8.63 7.28
C ALA A 198 -8.00 -9.64 7.36
N THR A 199 -8.88 -9.67 6.34
CA THR A 199 -10.13 -10.47 6.37
C THR A 199 -9.95 -11.89 5.84
N LYS A 200 -8.98 -12.11 4.98
CA LYS A 200 -8.61 -13.40 4.36
C LYS A 200 -7.20 -13.85 4.75
N TYR A 201 -6.74 -13.42 5.93
CA TYR A 201 -5.36 -13.59 6.38
C TYR A 201 -4.83 -15.03 6.29
N LYS A 202 -5.69 -16.05 6.50
CA LYS A 202 -5.27 -17.47 6.40
C LYS A 202 -4.85 -17.84 4.97
N GLU A 203 -5.67 -17.48 3.99
CA GLU A 203 -5.40 -17.73 2.57
C GLU A 203 -4.17 -16.95 2.11
N VAL A 204 -4.08 -15.67 2.50
CA VAL A 204 -2.92 -14.80 2.19
C VAL A 204 -1.65 -15.36 2.82
N SER A 205 -1.68 -15.81 4.08
CA SER A 205 -0.52 -16.40 4.76
C SER A 205 0.00 -17.65 4.05
N LEU A 206 -0.90 -18.55 3.61
CA LEU A 206 -0.51 -19.74 2.84
C LEU A 206 0.19 -19.33 1.52
N LEU A 207 -0.34 -18.31 0.87
CA LEU A 207 0.23 -17.80 -0.37
C LEU A 207 1.60 -17.15 -0.15
N LEU A 208 1.75 -16.29 0.87
CA LEU A 208 3.03 -15.67 1.21
C LEU A 208 4.09 -16.72 1.57
N ASN A 209 3.70 -17.76 2.31
CA ASN A 209 4.61 -18.87 2.58
C ASN A 209 5.07 -19.58 1.31
N LYS A 210 4.19 -19.76 0.32
CA LYS A 210 4.57 -20.33 -0.99
C LYS A 210 5.50 -19.41 -1.78
N ILE A 211 5.28 -18.10 -1.70
CA ILE A 211 6.04 -17.12 -2.48
C ILE A 211 7.46 -16.91 -1.90
N PHE A 212 7.58 -16.90 -0.57
CA PHE A 212 8.85 -16.60 0.12
C PHE A 212 9.67 -17.86 0.50
N ASN A 213 9.15 -19.06 0.29
CA ASN A 213 9.94 -20.29 0.32
C ASN A 213 10.62 -20.53 -1.03
#